data_728a6855a19cebea8a96af4606efb90f
#
_entry.id   728a6855a19cebea8a96af4606efb90f
#
_cell.length_a   1.000
_cell.length_b   1.000
_cell.length_c   1.000
_cell.angle_alpha   90.00
_cell.angle_beta   90.00
_cell.angle_gamma   90.00
#
_symmetry.space_group_name_H-M   'P 1'
#
loop_
_entity.id
_entity.type
_entity.pdbx_description
1 polymer ?
#
loop_
_entity_poly.entity_id
_entity_poly.type
_entity_poly.pdbx_seq_one_letter_code
_entity_poly.pdbx_strand_id
1 'polypeptide(L)'
;LYELLIWQFKSGLDMPVNYDKHLDDALASLHEEGRYRVFTDLARRAGQFPRAIDYSTTPHREITVWCSNDYLGIGQNPEVMEAMKTAIDEMGTGAGGTRNISGTHHMIVELENELCDLHQKPAALVFTSGYISNEATISTLAKLLPNCLILSDELNHASMIEGVRQSGCSKLIWRHNDMAHLESLLADADPERPKLIVFESVYSMDGDIAPIEQICDLAEKYGALTYLDEVHAVGMYGARGGGIAERDNLMHRIDVIEGTLAKAFGVMGGYITGNRNLVDAIRSFAPGFIFTTSLPPAIAAGAIKSVQLVKQSNFGQDLRLRHQERAETLKDKLAKAGLPVLRTQTHIVPLMVGDPLLCKAASDRLLNEHNIYIQPINYPTVPRGAERLRITPTPLHDDDMIDALVAAVSEVWAYLDISRELPGVISAPAAQ
;
A
#
# COMPACT_ATOMS: atom_id res chain seq x y z
N LEU A 1 12.31 -33.02 -28.41
CA LEU A 1 13.41 -32.97 -29.40
C LEU A 1 13.28 -31.80 -30.37
N TYR A 2 12.07 -31.43 -30.79
CA TYR A 2 11.85 -30.28 -31.69
C TYR A 2 12.02 -28.90 -31.00
N GLU A 3 11.65 -28.80 -29.75
CA GLU A 3 11.84 -27.55 -28.94
C GLU A 3 13.30 -27.33 -28.52
N LEU A 4 14.05 -28.41 -28.25
CA LEU A 4 15.49 -28.34 -27.96
C LEU A 4 16.33 -27.93 -29.18
N LEU A 5 15.90 -28.30 -30.41
CA LEU A 5 16.58 -27.90 -31.66
C LEU A 5 16.35 -26.44 -32.00
N ILE A 6 15.18 -25.86 -31.67
CA ILE A 6 14.90 -24.42 -31.90
C ILE A 6 15.73 -23.56 -30.94
N TRP A 7 15.99 -24.02 -29.73
CA TRP A 7 16.82 -23.30 -28.75
C TRP A 7 18.31 -23.28 -29.13
N GLN A 8 18.83 -24.41 -29.69
CA GLN A 8 20.21 -24.47 -30.16
C GLN A 8 20.49 -23.67 -31.44
N PHE A 9 19.46 -23.37 -32.29
CA PHE A 9 19.66 -22.56 -33.49
C PHE A 9 19.66 -21.04 -33.21
N LYS A 10 19.16 -20.58 -32.05
CA LYS A 10 19.24 -19.17 -31.65
C LYS A 10 20.57 -18.78 -31.00
N SER A 11 21.35 -19.72 -30.51
CA SER A 11 22.62 -19.47 -29.85
C SER A 11 23.84 -19.29 -30.79
N GLY A 12 23.63 -19.31 -32.11
CA GLY A 12 24.69 -19.22 -33.12
C GLY A 12 24.61 -18.04 -34.07
N LEU A 13 23.66 -17.12 -33.89
CA LEU A 13 23.65 -15.85 -34.61
C LEU A 13 24.38 -14.81 -33.77
N ASP A 14 25.49 -14.29 -34.29
CA ASP A 14 26.16 -13.09 -33.75
C ASP A 14 25.15 -11.92 -33.76
N MET A 15 24.34 -11.85 -32.72
CA MET A 15 23.47 -10.69 -32.50
C MET A 15 24.38 -9.50 -32.19
N PRO A 16 24.25 -8.35 -32.90
CA PRO A 16 25.06 -7.18 -32.67
C PRO A 16 24.91 -6.61 -31.23
N VAL A 17 23.87 -7.02 -30.51
CA VAL A 17 23.61 -6.70 -29.13
C VAL A 17 23.34 -7.98 -28.33
N ASN A 18 24.12 -8.24 -27.29
CA ASN A 18 23.91 -9.35 -26.38
C ASN A 18 22.94 -8.91 -25.26
N TYR A 19 21.64 -9.13 -25.48
CA TYR A 19 20.60 -8.76 -24.51
C TYR A 19 20.72 -9.53 -23.19
N ASP A 20 21.05 -10.84 -23.24
CA ASP A 20 21.18 -11.68 -22.05
C ASP A 20 22.29 -11.13 -21.13
N LYS A 21 23.43 -10.74 -21.70
CA LYS A 21 24.51 -10.12 -20.93
C LYS A 21 24.05 -8.85 -20.21
N HIS A 22 23.31 -7.97 -20.88
CA HIS A 22 22.81 -6.73 -20.25
C HIS A 22 21.84 -7.03 -19.10
N LEU A 23 20.98 -8.05 -19.25
CA LEU A 23 20.05 -8.49 -18.21
C LEU A 23 20.80 -9.14 -17.03
N ASP A 24 21.78 -9.99 -17.33
CA ASP A 24 22.62 -10.66 -16.30
C ASP A 24 23.43 -9.60 -15.50
N ASP A 25 24.04 -8.64 -16.17
CA ASP A 25 24.78 -7.54 -15.51
C ASP A 25 23.86 -6.74 -14.58
N ALA A 26 22.64 -6.42 -15.01
CA ALA A 26 21.65 -5.71 -14.21
C ALA A 26 21.19 -6.54 -12.98
N LEU A 27 20.98 -7.85 -13.14
CA LEU A 27 20.62 -8.74 -12.04
C LEU A 27 21.78 -8.93 -11.05
N ALA A 28 23.01 -9.06 -11.55
CA ALA A 28 24.21 -9.15 -10.71
C ALA A 28 24.36 -7.93 -9.81
N SER A 29 24.15 -6.73 -10.35
CA SER A 29 24.16 -5.48 -9.57
C SER A 29 23.13 -5.50 -8.42
N LEU A 30 21.92 -6.02 -8.65
CA LEU A 30 20.90 -6.16 -7.61
C LEU A 30 21.33 -7.13 -6.50
N HIS A 31 22.01 -8.21 -6.85
CA HIS A 31 22.54 -9.17 -5.88
C HIS A 31 23.67 -8.57 -5.04
N GLU A 32 24.63 -7.88 -5.69
CA GLU A 32 25.76 -7.22 -5.01
C GLU A 32 25.30 -6.14 -4.03
N GLU A 33 24.23 -5.40 -4.39
CA GLU A 33 23.65 -4.35 -3.55
C GLU A 33 22.69 -4.88 -2.46
N GLY A 34 22.46 -6.18 -2.37
CA GLY A 34 21.47 -6.77 -1.44
C GLY A 34 20.00 -6.40 -1.74
N ARG A 35 19.71 -5.99 -2.96
CA ARG A 35 18.40 -5.49 -3.40
C ARG A 35 17.58 -6.52 -4.18
N TYR A 36 18.18 -7.67 -4.49
CA TYR A 36 17.47 -8.74 -5.20
C TYR A 36 16.31 -9.27 -4.36
N ARG A 37 15.11 -9.22 -4.92
CA ARG A 37 13.88 -9.64 -4.23
C ARG A 37 13.63 -11.12 -4.45
N VAL A 38 13.52 -11.86 -3.36
CA VAL A 38 13.10 -13.28 -3.37
C VAL A 38 11.59 -13.32 -3.08
N PHE A 39 10.85 -14.00 -3.95
CA PHE A 39 9.41 -14.21 -3.79
C PHE A 39 9.18 -15.58 -3.17
N THR A 40 8.82 -15.61 -1.89
CA THR A 40 8.54 -16.85 -1.17
C THR A 40 7.20 -17.43 -1.63
N ASP A 41 7.18 -18.70 -2.01
CA ASP A 41 5.96 -19.42 -2.41
C ASP A 41 5.15 -19.79 -1.17
N LEU A 42 4.05 -19.08 -0.94
CA LEU A 42 3.24 -19.19 0.28
C LEU A 42 1.81 -19.64 -0.03
N ALA A 43 1.34 -20.67 0.67
CA ALA A 43 -0.06 -21.05 0.72
C ALA A 43 -0.69 -20.59 2.04
N ARG A 44 -1.57 -19.59 1.97
CA ARG A 44 -2.42 -19.22 3.10
C ARG A 44 -3.55 -20.24 3.24
N ARG A 45 -3.93 -20.54 4.49
CA ARG A 45 -5.05 -21.43 4.79
C ARG A 45 -6.19 -20.63 5.44
N ALA A 46 -7.38 -20.72 4.86
CA ALA A 46 -8.55 -20.04 5.41
C ALA A 46 -8.79 -20.47 6.87
N GLY A 47 -9.00 -19.49 7.75
CA GLY A 47 -9.20 -19.69 9.19
C GLY A 47 -7.91 -19.93 10.00
N GLN A 48 -6.72 -19.90 9.40
CA GLN A 48 -5.44 -20.13 10.09
C GLN A 48 -4.50 -18.91 10.05
N PHE A 49 -4.91 -17.82 9.44
CA PHE A 49 -4.10 -16.60 9.39
C PHE A 49 -3.79 -16.10 10.84
N PRO A 50 -2.55 -15.68 11.13
CA PRO A 50 -1.46 -15.32 10.23
C PRO A 50 -0.52 -16.48 9.83
N ARG A 51 -0.87 -17.73 10.07
CA ARG A 51 -0.07 -18.87 9.65
C ARG A 51 -0.24 -19.17 8.17
N ALA A 52 0.86 -19.62 7.54
CA ALA A 52 0.90 -20.02 6.14
C ALA A 52 1.85 -21.22 5.99
N ILE A 53 1.79 -21.89 4.84
CA ILE A 53 2.75 -22.92 4.47
C ILE A 53 3.74 -22.34 3.45
N ASP A 54 5.02 -22.45 3.75
CA ASP A 54 6.11 -22.14 2.85
C ASP A 54 6.40 -23.36 1.96
N TYR A 55 6.13 -23.21 0.67
CA TYR A 55 6.39 -24.23 -0.35
C TYR A 55 7.78 -24.12 -0.99
N SER A 56 8.56 -23.09 -0.63
CA SER A 56 9.92 -22.90 -1.15
C SER A 56 10.90 -23.96 -0.62
N THR A 57 10.51 -24.75 0.38
CA THR A 57 11.37 -25.77 1.03
C THR A 57 10.78 -27.17 0.95
N THR A 58 11.64 -28.19 1.07
CA THR A 58 11.22 -29.58 1.20
C THR A 58 11.90 -30.19 2.43
N PRO A 59 11.14 -30.66 3.45
CA PRO A 59 9.68 -30.64 3.54
C PRO A 59 9.12 -29.21 3.67
N HIS A 60 7.86 -29.02 3.23
CA HIS A 60 7.16 -27.77 3.44
C HIS A 60 7.00 -27.48 4.93
N ARG A 61 7.07 -26.21 5.31
CA ARG A 61 7.03 -25.80 6.72
C ARG A 61 5.90 -24.78 6.99
N GLU A 62 5.36 -24.83 8.19
CA GLU A 62 4.44 -23.80 8.66
C GLU A 62 5.24 -22.60 9.14
N ILE A 63 4.81 -21.40 8.75
CA ILE A 63 5.41 -20.12 9.12
C ILE A 63 4.36 -19.15 9.64
N THR A 64 4.78 -18.15 10.43
CA THR A 64 3.95 -17.02 10.85
C THR A 64 4.31 -15.78 10.04
N VAL A 65 3.32 -15.18 9.38
CA VAL A 65 3.49 -14.01 8.49
C VAL A 65 3.30 -12.72 9.26
N TRP A 66 4.32 -11.87 9.31
CA TRP A 66 4.33 -10.59 10.03
C TRP A 66 4.40 -9.35 9.12
N CYS A 67 4.33 -9.53 7.81
CA CYS A 67 4.42 -8.45 6.82
C CYS A 67 3.22 -8.42 5.85
N SER A 68 2.09 -9.02 6.24
CA SER A 68 0.89 -9.01 5.41
C SER A 68 0.25 -7.63 5.37
N ASN A 69 -0.28 -7.26 4.20
CA ASN A 69 -1.13 -6.08 4.06
C ASN A 69 -2.62 -6.36 4.37
N ASP A 70 -3.02 -7.61 4.60
CA ASP A 70 -4.35 -7.94 5.15
C ASP A 70 -4.39 -7.60 6.65
N TYR A 71 -4.36 -6.30 6.94
CA TYR A 71 -4.14 -5.74 8.29
C TYR A 71 -5.15 -6.19 9.33
N LEU A 72 -6.38 -6.43 8.91
CA LEU A 72 -7.47 -6.88 9.79
C LEU A 72 -7.69 -8.39 9.73
N GLY A 73 -7.04 -9.11 8.79
CA GLY A 73 -7.27 -10.54 8.55
C GLY A 73 -8.65 -10.83 7.97
N ILE A 74 -9.34 -9.82 7.44
CA ILE A 74 -10.73 -9.93 6.99
C ILE A 74 -10.86 -10.69 5.65
N GLY A 75 -9.76 -10.79 4.90
CA GLY A 75 -9.71 -11.59 3.67
C GLY A 75 -9.98 -13.08 3.88
N GLN A 76 -10.00 -13.54 5.13
CA GLN A 76 -10.36 -14.92 5.50
C GLN A 76 -11.66 -15.02 6.30
N ASN A 77 -12.43 -13.92 6.38
CA ASN A 77 -13.72 -13.91 7.06
C ASN A 77 -14.71 -14.81 6.29
N PRO A 78 -15.42 -15.75 6.98
CA PRO A 78 -16.36 -16.66 6.33
C PRO A 78 -17.47 -15.96 5.54
N GLU A 79 -17.98 -14.82 6.03
CA GLU A 79 -19.04 -14.07 5.33
C GLU A 79 -18.52 -13.42 4.03
N VAL A 80 -17.26 -12.94 4.02
CA VAL A 80 -16.65 -12.42 2.81
C VAL A 80 -16.44 -13.52 1.78
N MET A 81 -15.91 -14.67 2.22
CA MET A 81 -15.72 -15.84 1.35
C MET A 81 -17.05 -16.36 0.78
N GLU A 82 -18.10 -16.37 1.58
CA GLU A 82 -19.43 -16.85 1.14
C GLU A 82 -20.05 -15.89 0.13
N ALA A 83 -19.94 -14.58 0.35
CA ALA A 83 -20.40 -13.59 -0.63
C ALA A 83 -19.70 -13.77 -2.00
N MET A 84 -18.39 -14.08 -2.01
CA MET A 84 -17.65 -14.36 -3.24
C MET A 84 -18.14 -15.63 -3.93
N LYS A 85 -18.36 -16.73 -3.19
CA LYS A 85 -18.87 -17.98 -3.76
C LYS A 85 -20.25 -17.80 -4.38
N THR A 86 -21.17 -17.15 -3.64
CA THR A 86 -22.51 -16.85 -4.15
C THR A 86 -22.45 -16.05 -5.45
N ALA A 87 -21.59 -15.03 -5.53
CA ALA A 87 -21.45 -14.26 -6.75
C ALA A 87 -20.86 -15.07 -7.91
N ILE A 88 -19.98 -16.06 -7.65
CA ILE A 88 -19.48 -16.98 -8.68
C ILE A 88 -20.62 -17.87 -9.20
N ASP A 89 -21.44 -18.41 -8.31
CA ASP A 89 -22.55 -19.30 -8.67
C ASP A 89 -23.61 -18.57 -9.49
N GLU A 90 -23.87 -17.30 -9.19
CA GLU A 90 -24.92 -16.50 -9.85
C GLU A 90 -24.45 -15.79 -11.14
N MET A 91 -23.21 -15.31 -11.17
CA MET A 91 -22.70 -14.38 -12.21
C MET A 91 -21.49 -14.91 -12.99
N GLY A 92 -20.92 -16.05 -12.55
CA GLY A 92 -19.69 -16.59 -13.14
C GLY A 92 -18.42 -15.88 -12.64
N THR A 93 -17.26 -16.18 -13.28
CA THR A 93 -15.93 -15.85 -12.75
C THR A 93 -15.34 -14.55 -13.26
N GLY A 94 -15.80 -14.03 -14.38
CA GLY A 94 -15.17 -12.91 -15.08
C GLY A 94 -16.06 -11.69 -15.23
N ALA A 95 -15.43 -10.52 -15.44
CA ALA A 95 -16.15 -9.26 -15.63
C ALA A 95 -16.71 -9.05 -17.06
N GLY A 96 -16.29 -9.85 -18.03
CA GLY A 96 -16.75 -9.75 -19.41
C GLY A 96 -16.12 -8.63 -20.25
N GLY A 97 -15.31 -7.75 -19.65
CA GLY A 97 -14.63 -6.67 -20.38
C GLY A 97 -14.25 -5.47 -19.50
N THR A 98 -13.90 -4.38 -20.20
CA THR A 98 -13.70 -3.08 -19.54
C THR A 98 -15.05 -2.52 -19.08
N ARG A 99 -15.04 -1.50 -18.21
CA ARG A 99 -16.27 -0.91 -17.64
C ARG A 99 -17.29 -0.52 -18.71
N ASN A 100 -16.84 -0.01 -19.84
CA ASN A 100 -17.71 0.45 -20.92
C ASN A 100 -18.06 -0.64 -21.97
N ILE A 101 -17.37 -1.79 -21.95
CA ILE A 101 -17.63 -2.93 -22.83
C ILE A 101 -18.25 -4.09 -22.05
N SER A 102 -19.35 -3.91 -21.38
CA SER A 102 -20.06 -4.88 -20.53
C SER A 102 -19.45 -5.18 -19.14
N GLY A 103 -18.32 -4.60 -18.75
CA GLY A 103 -17.71 -4.81 -17.44
C GLY A 103 -18.34 -4.02 -16.30
N THR A 104 -19.35 -3.16 -16.54
CA THR A 104 -20.13 -2.51 -15.49
C THR A 104 -21.29 -3.42 -15.08
N HIS A 105 -20.98 -4.39 -14.22
CA HIS A 105 -21.97 -5.28 -13.62
C HIS A 105 -22.55 -4.68 -12.33
N HIS A 106 -23.72 -5.21 -11.87
CA HIS A 106 -24.45 -4.65 -10.74
C HIS A 106 -23.61 -4.58 -9.44
N MET A 107 -22.84 -5.61 -9.11
CA MET A 107 -22.02 -5.63 -7.89
C MET A 107 -20.98 -4.48 -7.85
N ILE A 108 -20.45 -4.03 -8.97
CA ILE A 108 -19.50 -2.92 -8.95
C ILE A 108 -20.19 -1.57 -8.70
N VAL A 109 -21.44 -1.43 -9.15
CA VAL A 109 -22.28 -0.26 -8.85
C VAL A 109 -22.62 -0.21 -7.36
N GLU A 110 -23.01 -1.35 -6.78
CA GLU A 110 -23.26 -1.47 -5.35
C GLU A 110 -21.99 -1.20 -4.51
N LEU A 111 -20.83 -1.69 -4.96
CA LEU A 111 -19.56 -1.38 -4.30
C LEU A 111 -19.26 0.12 -4.31
N GLU A 112 -19.47 0.81 -5.44
CA GLU A 112 -19.28 2.26 -5.53
C GLU A 112 -20.24 3.00 -4.59
N ASN A 113 -21.49 2.54 -4.43
CA ASN A 113 -22.45 3.08 -3.46
C ASN A 113 -21.96 2.88 -2.00
N GLU A 114 -21.46 1.69 -1.66
CA GLU A 114 -20.91 1.40 -0.33
C GLU A 114 -19.70 2.29 0.02
N LEU A 115 -18.86 2.58 -0.97
CA LEU A 115 -17.70 3.46 -0.82
C LEU A 115 -18.10 4.94 -0.69
N CYS A 116 -19.14 5.37 -1.43
CA CYS A 116 -19.75 6.68 -1.25
C CYS A 116 -20.26 6.87 0.19
N ASP A 117 -20.96 5.86 0.72
CA ASP A 117 -21.46 5.88 2.08
C ASP A 117 -20.35 5.85 3.14
N LEU A 118 -19.28 5.05 2.93
CA LEU A 118 -18.13 5.00 3.83
C LEU A 118 -17.48 6.36 3.98
N HIS A 119 -17.19 7.03 2.87
CA HIS A 119 -16.48 8.31 2.84
C HIS A 119 -17.38 9.55 2.84
N GLN A 120 -18.70 9.35 2.88
CA GLN A 120 -19.69 10.45 2.82
C GLN A 120 -19.45 11.38 1.61
N LYS A 121 -19.09 10.78 0.48
CA LYS A 121 -18.85 11.48 -0.80
C LYS A 121 -19.95 11.16 -1.81
N PRO A 122 -20.29 12.11 -2.71
CA PRO A 122 -21.41 11.92 -3.63
C PRO A 122 -21.15 10.98 -4.80
N ALA A 123 -19.88 10.58 -5.03
CA ALA A 123 -19.50 9.63 -6.09
C ALA A 123 -18.24 8.85 -5.72
N ALA A 124 -18.15 7.63 -6.26
CA ALA A 124 -16.98 6.76 -6.19
C ALA A 124 -16.70 6.12 -7.55
N LEU A 125 -15.47 5.70 -7.76
CA LEU A 125 -15.02 4.98 -8.95
C LEU A 125 -14.06 3.87 -8.54
N VAL A 126 -14.34 2.63 -8.94
CA VAL A 126 -13.54 1.45 -8.60
C VAL A 126 -12.56 1.09 -9.72
N PHE A 127 -11.32 0.84 -9.35
CA PHE A 127 -10.20 0.43 -10.21
C PHE A 127 -9.70 -0.97 -9.84
N THR A 128 -8.85 -1.55 -10.67
CA THR A 128 -8.29 -2.90 -10.44
C THR A 128 -7.28 -2.94 -9.28
N SER A 129 -6.67 -1.82 -8.93
CA SER A 129 -5.73 -1.71 -7.78
C SER A 129 -5.58 -0.27 -7.32
N GLY A 130 -5.08 -0.07 -6.08
CA GLY A 130 -4.70 1.25 -5.55
C GLY A 130 -3.56 1.90 -6.36
N TYR A 131 -2.69 1.11 -6.98
CA TYR A 131 -1.67 1.65 -7.88
C TYR A 131 -2.31 2.37 -9.09
N ILE A 132 -3.27 1.71 -9.74
CA ILE A 132 -3.97 2.24 -10.91
C ILE A 132 -4.90 3.41 -10.54
N SER A 133 -5.58 3.36 -9.38
CA SER A 133 -6.41 4.49 -8.93
C SER A 133 -5.59 5.76 -8.74
N ASN A 134 -4.43 5.67 -8.10
CA ASN A 134 -3.51 6.81 -7.93
C ASN A 134 -2.98 7.32 -9.28
N GLU A 135 -2.36 6.44 -10.05
CA GLU A 135 -1.71 6.80 -11.32
C GLU A 135 -2.70 7.40 -12.31
N ALA A 136 -3.83 6.73 -12.54
CA ALA A 136 -4.83 7.17 -13.50
C ALA A 136 -5.54 8.47 -13.07
N THR A 137 -5.84 8.61 -11.78
CA THR A 137 -6.55 9.79 -11.27
C THR A 137 -5.68 11.03 -11.26
N ILE A 138 -4.49 10.95 -10.66
CA ILE A 138 -3.57 12.10 -10.56
C ILE A 138 -3.17 12.58 -11.95
N SER A 139 -2.76 11.65 -12.83
CA SER A 139 -2.33 12.02 -14.19
C SER A 139 -3.45 12.65 -15.01
N THR A 140 -4.67 12.13 -14.90
CA THR A 140 -5.82 12.63 -15.67
C THR A 140 -6.33 13.94 -15.11
N LEU A 141 -6.53 14.04 -13.80
CA LEU A 141 -7.02 15.26 -13.16
C LEU A 141 -6.10 16.45 -13.47
N ALA A 142 -4.80 16.27 -13.30
CA ALA A 142 -3.83 17.33 -13.57
C ALA A 142 -3.82 17.75 -15.06
N LYS A 143 -3.98 16.82 -16.01
CA LYS A 143 -4.06 17.13 -17.45
C LYS A 143 -5.33 17.90 -17.82
N LEU A 144 -6.44 17.66 -17.14
CA LEU A 144 -7.71 18.34 -17.41
C LEU A 144 -7.71 19.79 -16.90
N LEU A 145 -6.87 20.11 -15.93
CA LEU A 145 -6.75 21.45 -15.37
C LEU A 145 -5.69 22.25 -16.16
N PRO A 146 -6.05 23.42 -16.73
CA PRO A 146 -5.13 24.17 -17.58
C PRO A 146 -3.90 24.64 -16.80
N ASN A 147 -2.69 24.28 -17.29
CA ASN A 147 -1.41 24.62 -16.66
C ASN A 147 -1.31 24.23 -15.16
N CYS A 148 -1.85 23.09 -14.78
CA CYS A 148 -1.89 22.63 -13.38
C CYS A 148 -0.48 22.59 -12.76
N LEU A 149 -0.38 23.02 -11.50
CA LEU A 149 0.79 22.81 -10.64
C LEU A 149 0.48 21.70 -9.64
N ILE A 150 1.28 20.65 -9.65
CA ILE A 150 1.17 19.57 -8.65
C ILE A 150 2.19 19.84 -7.54
N LEU A 151 1.71 19.86 -6.30
CA LEU A 151 2.56 19.83 -5.11
C LEU A 151 2.50 18.42 -4.53
N SER A 152 3.65 17.76 -4.38
CA SER A 152 3.75 16.37 -3.93
C SER A 152 4.65 16.27 -2.71
N ASP A 153 4.21 15.52 -1.68
CA ASP A 153 5.08 15.17 -0.56
C ASP A 153 6.24 14.31 -1.05
N GLU A 154 7.44 14.52 -0.49
CA GLU A 154 8.65 13.81 -0.93
C GLU A 154 8.63 12.30 -0.66
N LEU A 155 7.82 11.85 0.30
CA LEU A 155 7.67 10.44 0.66
C LEU A 155 6.44 9.75 0.07
N ASN A 156 5.74 10.40 -0.85
CA ASN A 156 4.58 9.81 -1.52
C ASN A 156 4.92 8.47 -2.18
N HIS A 157 3.94 7.57 -2.19
CA HIS A 157 4.05 6.24 -2.79
C HIS A 157 4.36 6.31 -4.30
N ALA A 158 5.07 5.30 -4.81
CA ALA A 158 5.49 5.20 -6.20
C ALA A 158 4.35 5.37 -7.22
N SER A 159 3.12 4.92 -6.90
CA SER A 159 1.95 5.10 -7.77
C SER A 159 1.53 6.57 -7.92
N MET A 160 1.66 7.36 -6.84
CA MET A 160 1.39 8.80 -6.88
C MET A 160 2.48 9.53 -7.67
N ILE A 161 3.76 9.19 -7.43
CA ILE A 161 4.90 9.71 -8.19
C ILE A 161 4.73 9.41 -9.68
N GLU A 162 4.31 8.20 -10.04
CA GLU A 162 4.05 7.83 -11.44
C GLU A 162 2.89 8.63 -12.03
N GLY A 163 1.80 8.83 -11.30
CA GLY A 163 0.69 9.68 -11.71
C GLY A 163 1.13 11.13 -11.96
N VAL A 164 1.95 11.69 -11.06
CA VAL A 164 2.55 13.02 -11.23
C VAL A 164 3.43 13.06 -12.48
N ARG A 165 4.28 12.06 -12.69
CA ARG A 165 5.17 11.99 -13.87
C ARG A 165 4.39 11.88 -15.17
N GLN A 166 3.41 11.01 -15.23
CA GLN A 166 2.57 10.78 -16.43
C GLN A 166 1.67 11.97 -16.75
N SER A 167 1.37 12.84 -15.78
CA SER A 167 0.61 14.06 -16.04
C SER A 167 1.32 14.99 -17.03
N GLY A 168 2.66 15.00 -17.01
CA GLY A 168 3.47 15.96 -17.76
C GLY A 168 3.33 17.42 -17.26
N CYS A 169 2.63 17.63 -16.15
CA CYS A 169 2.44 18.94 -15.55
C CYS A 169 3.66 19.39 -14.73
N SER A 170 3.76 20.70 -14.49
CA SER A 170 4.76 21.23 -13.55
C SER A 170 4.52 20.66 -12.16
N LYS A 171 5.60 20.32 -11.46
CA LYS A 171 5.53 19.78 -10.11
C LYS A 171 6.52 20.46 -9.19
N LEU A 172 6.16 20.58 -7.92
CA LEU A 172 7.03 20.97 -6.81
C LEU A 172 6.94 19.89 -5.74
N ILE A 173 8.08 19.52 -5.17
CA ILE A 173 8.14 18.53 -4.09
C ILE A 173 8.43 19.29 -2.80
N TRP A 174 7.56 19.11 -1.78
CA TRP A 174 7.84 19.67 -0.46
C TRP A 174 8.45 18.63 0.46
N ARG A 175 9.25 19.13 1.42
CA ARG A 175 9.84 18.28 2.45
C ARG A 175 8.75 17.61 3.28
N HIS A 176 8.92 16.34 3.56
CA HIS A 176 7.94 15.50 4.23
C HIS A 176 7.35 16.17 5.49
N ASN A 177 6.02 16.30 5.50
CA ASN A 177 5.24 16.91 6.58
C ASN A 177 5.68 18.33 7.01
N ASP A 178 6.49 19.05 6.19
CA ASP A 178 6.92 20.43 6.45
C ASP A 178 5.91 21.43 5.89
N MET A 179 4.98 21.86 6.74
CA MET A 179 3.93 22.80 6.35
C MET A 179 4.46 24.19 6.01
N ALA A 180 5.56 24.63 6.63
CA ALA A 180 6.17 25.91 6.29
C ALA A 180 6.77 25.88 4.88
N HIS A 181 7.39 24.77 4.48
CA HIS A 181 7.88 24.60 3.12
C HIS A 181 6.72 24.49 2.11
N LEU A 182 5.68 23.71 2.41
CA LEU A 182 4.48 23.65 1.56
C LEU A 182 3.87 25.04 1.37
N GLU A 183 3.71 25.81 2.45
CA GLU A 183 3.17 27.17 2.38
C GLU A 183 4.03 28.09 1.53
N SER A 184 5.36 28.04 1.65
CA SER A 184 6.24 28.85 0.83
C SER A 184 6.09 28.57 -0.67
N LEU A 185 5.98 27.29 -1.05
CA LEU A 185 5.76 26.87 -2.45
C LEU A 185 4.41 27.33 -3.00
N LEU A 186 3.36 27.30 -2.16
CA LEU A 186 2.03 27.76 -2.51
C LEU A 186 1.97 29.28 -2.66
N ALA A 187 2.66 30.03 -1.78
CA ALA A 187 2.73 31.48 -1.81
C ALA A 187 3.48 32.04 -3.02
N ASP A 188 4.50 31.32 -3.49
CA ASP A 188 5.29 31.69 -4.68
C ASP A 188 4.58 31.33 -6.00
N ALA A 189 3.52 30.48 -5.95
CA ALA A 189 2.77 30.08 -7.13
C ALA A 189 1.76 31.16 -7.55
N ASP A 190 1.54 31.28 -8.88
CA ASP A 190 0.50 32.14 -9.45
C ASP A 190 -0.87 31.83 -8.79
N PRO A 191 -1.55 32.81 -8.17
CA PRO A 191 -2.85 32.61 -7.51
C PRO A 191 -3.91 32.01 -8.42
N GLU A 192 -3.94 32.43 -9.69
CA GLU A 192 -4.94 31.97 -10.69
C GLU A 192 -4.63 30.60 -11.27
N ARG A 193 -3.44 30.07 -11.01
CA ARG A 193 -3.02 28.75 -11.53
C ARG A 193 -3.71 27.65 -10.73
N PRO A 194 -4.39 26.66 -11.40
CA PRO A 194 -4.87 25.46 -10.74
C PRO A 194 -3.74 24.72 -10.03
N LYS A 195 -3.99 24.28 -8.80
CA LYS A 195 -3.03 23.59 -7.94
C LYS A 195 -3.65 22.29 -7.44
N LEU A 196 -2.84 21.24 -7.35
CA LEU A 196 -3.22 19.94 -6.80
C LEU A 196 -2.18 19.52 -5.75
N ILE A 197 -2.60 19.41 -4.49
CA ILE A 197 -1.76 18.93 -3.40
C ILE A 197 -2.01 17.43 -3.25
N VAL A 198 -0.96 16.59 -3.38
CA VAL A 198 -1.05 15.12 -3.30
C VAL A 198 -0.22 14.60 -2.13
N PHE A 199 -0.84 13.83 -1.23
CA PHE A 199 -0.22 13.34 0.00
C PHE A 199 -0.90 12.08 0.53
N GLU A 200 -0.21 11.31 1.39
CA GLU A 200 -0.76 10.14 2.08
C GLU A 200 -1.23 10.52 3.49
N SER A 201 -2.23 9.83 4.02
CA SER A 201 -2.66 10.00 5.41
C SER A 201 -1.73 9.29 6.39
N VAL A 202 -1.38 8.04 6.08
CA VAL A 202 -0.41 7.20 6.79
C VAL A 202 0.66 6.78 5.82
N TYR A 203 1.88 7.21 6.03
CA TYR A 203 3.00 6.88 5.16
C TYR A 203 3.47 5.45 5.36
N SER A 204 3.58 4.73 4.25
CA SER A 204 3.67 3.27 4.23
C SER A 204 4.90 2.68 4.89
N MET A 205 6.03 3.42 4.92
CA MET A 205 7.31 2.92 5.40
C MET A 205 7.67 3.44 6.78
N ASP A 206 7.32 4.68 7.11
CA ASP A 206 7.63 5.33 8.38
C ASP A 206 6.50 5.20 9.39
N GLY A 207 5.26 5.04 8.92
CA GLY A 207 4.09 4.85 9.77
C GLY A 207 3.67 6.13 10.52
N ASP A 208 4.09 7.27 10.06
CA ASP A 208 3.65 8.57 10.57
C ASP A 208 2.39 9.06 9.86
N ILE A 209 1.78 10.10 10.41
CA ILE A 209 0.51 10.64 9.95
C ILE A 209 0.72 12.06 9.44
N ALA A 210 0.19 12.35 8.25
CA ALA A 210 0.21 13.70 7.70
C ALA A 210 -0.60 14.68 8.55
N PRO A 211 -0.19 15.95 8.65
CA PRO A 211 -0.96 17.02 9.30
C PRO A 211 -2.11 17.49 8.41
N ILE A 212 -3.12 16.61 8.19
CA ILE A 212 -4.20 16.76 7.19
C ILE A 212 -4.94 18.11 7.38
N GLU A 213 -5.24 18.50 8.63
CA GLU A 213 -5.95 19.76 8.90
C GLU A 213 -5.16 20.97 8.38
N GLN A 214 -3.85 21.01 8.65
CA GLN A 214 -2.99 22.11 8.20
C GLN A 214 -2.85 22.12 6.66
N ILE A 215 -2.78 20.94 6.03
CA ILE A 215 -2.76 20.83 4.56
C ILE A 215 -4.08 21.39 3.98
N CYS A 216 -5.22 21.05 4.58
CA CYS A 216 -6.52 21.59 4.16
C CYS A 216 -6.60 23.13 4.35
N ASP A 217 -6.07 23.65 5.46
CA ASP A 217 -6.01 25.10 5.70
C ASP A 217 -5.21 25.83 4.61
N LEU A 218 -4.07 25.26 4.22
CA LEU A 218 -3.24 25.78 3.14
C LEU A 218 -3.93 25.63 1.78
N ALA A 219 -4.57 24.49 1.52
CA ALA A 219 -5.32 24.27 0.28
C ALA A 219 -6.45 25.32 0.11
N GLU A 220 -7.23 25.56 1.15
CA GLU A 220 -8.30 26.56 1.14
C GLU A 220 -7.73 27.98 0.97
N LYS A 221 -6.65 28.32 1.69
CA LYS A 221 -6.01 29.64 1.62
C LYS A 221 -5.48 29.98 0.23
N TYR A 222 -4.92 29.00 -0.47
CA TYR A 222 -4.25 29.20 -1.76
C TYR A 222 -5.05 28.65 -2.97
N GLY A 223 -6.29 28.22 -2.78
CA GLY A 223 -7.17 27.75 -3.84
C GLY A 223 -6.63 26.47 -4.53
N ALA A 224 -6.18 25.50 -3.76
CA ALA A 224 -5.68 24.22 -4.26
C ALA A 224 -6.68 23.08 -4.02
N LEU A 225 -6.74 22.12 -4.94
CA LEU A 225 -7.44 20.84 -4.71
C LEU A 225 -6.57 19.91 -3.86
N THR A 226 -7.20 19.08 -3.04
CA THR A 226 -6.56 18.07 -2.19
C THR A 226 -6.80 16.66 -2.71
N TYR A 227 -5.73 15.89 -2.84
CA TYR A 227 -5.76 14.46 -3.14
C TYR A 227 -5.11 13.69 -2.00
N LEU A 228 -5.91 12.96 -1.25
CA LEU A 228 -5.48 12.19 -0.08
C LEU A 228 -5.51 10.70 -0.40
N ASP A 229 -4.36 10.04 -0.28
CA ASP A 229 -4.23 8.58 -0.27
C ASP A 229 -4.42 8.05 1.15
N GLU A 230 -5.51 7.32 1.36
CA GLU A 230 -5.86 6.65 2.64
C GLU A 230 -5.58 5.14 2.61
N VAL A 231 -4.81 4.64 1.64
CA VAL A 231 -4.56 3.21 1.40
C VAL A 231 -4.07 2.47 2.64
N HIS A 232 -3.27 3.13 3.49
CA HIS A 232 -2.77 2.57 4.74
C HIS A 232 -3.62 2.92 5.98
N ALA A 233 -4.81 3.50 5.79
CA ALA A 233 -5.66 3.93 6.88
C ALA A 233 -7.12 3.48 6.76
N VAL A 234 -7.67 3.36 5.55
CA VAL A 234 -9.04 2.85 5.35
C VAL A 234 -9.20 1.47 5.96
N GLY A 235 -10.33 1.23 6.58
CA GLY A 235 -10.65 0.04 7.35
C GLY A 235 -10.16 0.08 8.80
N MET A 236 -9.10 0.84 9.11
CA MET A 236 -8.38 0.76 10.38
C MET A 236 -8.58 1.96 11.32
N TYR A 237 -8.93 3.11 10.78
CA TYR A 237 -9.11 4.36 11.53
C TYR A 237 -10.47 4.97 11.24
N GLY A 238 -10.94 5.80 12.19
CA GLY A 238 -12.27 6.38 12.15
C GLY A 238 -13.34 5.44 12.72
N ALA A 239 -14.50 6.00 13.05
CA ALA A 239 -15.60 5.26 13.67
C ALA A 239 -16.15 4.15 12.77
N ARG A 240 -16.17 4.39 11.46
CA ARG A 240 -16.68 3.46 10.43
C ARG A 240 -15.55 2.83 9.59
N GLY A 241 -14.28 3.19 9.85
CA GLY A 241 -13.14 2.72 9.06
C GLY A 241 -12.90 3.54 7.79
N GLY A 242 -13.32 4.80 7.76
CA GLY A 242 -13.10 5.70 6.61
C GLY A 242 -11.69 6.29 6.53
N GLY A 243 -10.82 5.99 7.51
CA GLY A 243 -9.42 6.44 7.51
C GLY A 243 -9.13 7.53 8.52
N ILE A 244 -7.97 8.19 8.37
CA ILE A 244 -7.54 9.28 9.24
C ILE A 244 -8.43 10.51 9.05
N ALA A 245 -8.83 10.82 7.82
CA ALA A 245 -9.72 11.93 7.55
C ALA A 245 -11.09 11.77 8.24
N GLU A 246 -11.61 10.53 8.37
CA GLU A 246 -12.80 10.27 9.18
C GLU A 246 -12.51 10.46 10.67
N ARG A 247 -11.40 9.88 11.18
CA ARG A 247 -11.00 9.99 12.59
C ARG A 247 -10.96 11.44 13.06
N ASP A 248 -10.42 12.31 12.22
CA ASP A 248 -10.18 13.72 12.54
C ASP A 248 -11.32 14.64 12.05
N ASN A 249 -12.42 14.06 11.53
CA ASN A 249 -13.59 14.78 10.99
C ASN A 249 -13.23 15.75 9.84
N LEU A 250 -12.33 15.35 8.96
CA LEU A 250 -11.80 16.17 7.86
C LEU A 250 -12.24 15.69 6.46
N MET A 251 -12.97 14.56 6.35
CA MET A 251 -13.38 14.02 5.04
C MET A 251 -14.09 15.05 4.15
N HIS A 252 -14.87 15.95 4.74
CA HIS A 252 -15.61 16.97 4.00
C HIS A 252 -14.71 18.02 3.34
N ARG A 253 -13.47 18.21 3.85
CA ARG A 253 -12.47 19.16 3.35
C ARG A 253 -11.58 18.61 2.24
N ILE A 254 -11.61 17.30 2.00
CA ILE A 254 -10.78 16.61 0.99
C ILE A 254 -11.56 16.52 -0.32
N ASP A 255 -10.97 16.90 -1.44
CA ASP A 255 -11.61 16.83 -2.75
C ASP A 255 -11.63 15.41 -3.32
N VAL A 256 -10.52 14.68 -3.19
CA VAL A 256 -10.38 13.28 -3.61
C VAL A 256 -9.81 12.47 -2.46
N ILE A 257 -10.55 11.44 -2.03
CA ILE A 257 -10.03 10.39 -1.15
C ILE A 257 -9.81 9.14 -2.00
N GLU A 258 -8.58 8.67 -2.01
CA GLU A 258 -8.20 7.38 -2.62
C GLU A 258 -8.05 6.33 -1.54
N GLY A 259 -8.39 5.08 -1.88
CA GLY A 259 -8.25 3.94 -0.97
C GLY A 259 -8.10 2.63 -1.72
N THR A 260 -7.77 1.58 -0.96
CA THR A 260 -7.61 0.23 -1.51
C THR A 260 -8.51 -0.79 -0.82
N LEU A 261 -8.98 -1.74 -1.62
CA LEU A 261 -9.69 -2.94 -1.14
C LEU A 261 -8.71 -4.09 -0.84
N ALA A 262 -7.42 -3.94 -1.21
CA ALA A 262 -6.42 -5.00 -1.17
C ALA A 262 -5.64 -5.08 0.15
N LYS A 263 -5.91 -4.19 1.13
CA LYS A 263 -5.23 -4.19 2.42
C LYS A 263 -6.21 -4.53 3.55
N ALA A 264 -6.65 -3.56 4.36
CA ALA A 264 -7.53 -3.85 5.49
C ALA A 264 -8.85 -4.54 5.11
N PHE A 265 -9.37 -4.31 3.92
CA PHE A 265 -10.55 -5.00 3.41
C PHE A 265 -10.28 -6.42 2.88
N GLY A 266 -9.01 -6.82 2.74
CA GLY A 266 -8.59 -8.20 2.47
C GLY A 266 -8.97 -8.78 1.12
N VAL A 267 -9.35 -7.96 0.11
CA VAL A 267 -9.80 -8.43 -1.21
C VAL A 267 -8.83 -7.95 -2.31
N MET A 268 -9.34 -7.30 -3.34
CA MET A 268 -8.56 -6.72 -4.44
C MET A 268 -9.30 -5.49 -4.98
N GLY A 269 -8.54 -4.48 -5.40
CA GLY A 269 -9.04 -3.28 -6.05
C GLY A 269 -8.51 -2.01 -5.42
N GLY A 270 -8.69 -0.89 -6.11
CA GLY A 270 -8.51 0.47 -5.62
C GLY A 270 -9.76 1.28 -5.94
N TYR A 271 -9.87 2.45 -5.35
CA TYR A 271 -11.00 3.33 -5.63
C TYR A 271 -10.66 4.79 -5.32
N ILE A 272 -11.42 5.69 -5.93
CA ILE A 272 -11.47 7.09 -5.51
C ILE A 272 -12.88 7.44 -5.10
N THR A 273 -13.01 8.43 -4.21
CA THR A 273 -14.27 9.10 -3.91
C THR A 273 -14.09 10.61 -4.00
N GLY A 274 -15.15 11.32 -4.40
CA GLY A 274 -15.09 12.79 -4.56
C GLY A 274 -16.42 13.36 -5.05
N ASN A 275 -16.41 14.58 -5.56
CA ASN A 275 -17.60 15.15 -6.16
C ASN A 275 -17.94 14.46 -7.51
N ARG A 276 -19.22 14.58 -7.92
CA ARG A 276 -19.73 13.88 -9.12
C ARG A 276 -19.00 14.27 -10.40
N ASN A 277 -18.73 15.54 -10.61
CA ASN A 277 -18.12 16.03 -11.84
C ASN A 277 -16.65 15.56 -11.95
N LEU A 278 -15.91 15.58 -10.82
CA LEU A 278 -14.53 15.11 -10.77
C LEU A 278 -14.48 13.61 -11.08
N VAL A 279 -15.28 12.80 -10.39
CA VAL A 279 -15.32 11.35 -10.57
C VAL A 279 -15.77 10.99 -11.99
N ASP A 280 -16.75 11.70 -12.55
CA ASP A 280 -17.21 11.48 -13.91
C ASP A 280 -16.17 11.88 -14.98
N ALA A 281 -15.41 12.94 -14.72
CA ALA A 281 -14.27 13.33 -15.57
C ALA A 281 -13.19 12.24 -15.57
N ILE A 282 -12.80 11.71 -14.40
CA ILE A 282 -11.83 10.60 -14.34
C ILE A 282 -12.36 9.37 -15.07
N ARG A 283 -13.62 8.98 -14.85
CA ARG A 283 -14.27 7.88 -15.54
C ARG A 283 -14.24 8.02 -17.06
N SER A 284 -14.36 9.24 -17.55
CA SER A 284 -14.48 9.55 -18.98
C SER A 284 -13.15 9.75 -19.70
N PHE A 285 -12.09 10.16 -18.98
CA PHE A 285 -10.82 10.55 -19.59
C PHE A 285 -9.61 9.71 -19.17
N ALA A 286 -9.68 8.94 -18.06
CA ALA A 286 -8.53 8.19 -17.57
C ALA A 286 -8.26 6.92 -18.38
N PRO A 287 -7.16 6.82 -19.15
CA PRO A 287 -6.88 5.62 -19.95
C PRO A 287 -6.73 4.35 -19.10
N GLY A 288 -6.09 4.47 -17.91
CA GLY A 288 -5.90 3.37 -16.96
C GLY A 288 -7.22 2.82 -16.38
N PHE A 289 -8.31 3.59 -16.47
CA PHE A 289 -9.66 3.12 -16.17
C PHE A 289 -10.38 2.58 -17.39
N ILE A 290 -10.41 3.34 -18.50
CA ILE A 290 -11.22 3.04 -19.69
C ILE A 290 -10.78 1.74 -20.36
N PHE A 291 -9.46 1.52 -20.46
CA PHE A 291 -8.87 0.40 -21.22
C PHE A 291 -8.47 -0.79 -20.36
N THR A 292 -8.81 -0.78 -19.07
CA THR A 292 -8.53 -1.87 -18.14
C THR A 292 -9.76 -2.73 -17.90
N THR A 293 -9.61 -4.06 -17.91
CA THR A 293 -10.69 -4.99 -17.55
C THR A 293 -11.21 -4.70 -16.15
N SER A 294 -12.53 -4.72 -15.97
CA SER A 294 -13.18 -4.47 -14.68
C SER A 294 -12.90 -5.57 -13.64
N LEU A 295 -13.12 -5.29 -12.36
CA LEU A 295 -13.10 -6.33 -11.34
C LEU A 295 -14.19 -7.36 -11.59
N PRO A 296 -13.92 -8.68 -11.39
CA PRO A 296 -14.93 -9.71 -11.44
C PRO A 296 -16.04 -9.50 -10.39
N PRO A 297 -17.28 -9.97 -10.67
CA PRO A 297 -18.40 -9.88 -9.73
C PRO A 297 -18.10 -10.45 -8.35
N ALA A 298 -17.41 -11.59 -8.29
CA ALA A 298 -17.03 -12.23 -7.01
C ALA A 298 -16.13 -11.30 -6.16
N ILE A 299 -15.16 -10.63 -6.77
CA ILE A 299 -14.28 -9.69 -6.06
C ILE A 299 -15.09 -8.49 -5.55
N ALA A 300 -15.98 -7.94 -6.37
CA ALA A 300 -16.84 -6.84 -5.95
C ALA A 300 -17.78 -7.23 -4.80
N ALA A 301 -18.41 -8.42 -4.86
CA ALA A 301 -19.26 -8.93 -3.80
C ALA A 301 -18.50 -9.14 -2.47
N GLY A 302 -17.30 -9.72 -2.52
CA GLY A 302 -16.42 -9.84 -1.37
C GLY A 302 -16.04 -8.49 -0.78
N ALA A 303 -15.74 -7.50 -1.63
CA ALA A 303 -15.39 -6.15 -1.21
C ALA A 303 -16.59 -5.44 -0.55
N ILE A 304 -17.80 -5.53 -1.11
CA ILE A 304 -19.05 -5.03 -0.49
C ILE A 304 -19.19 -5.58 0.92
N LYS A 305 -19.14 -6.92 1.04
CA LYS A 305 -19.30 -7.57 2.34
C LYS A 305 -18.23 -7.13 3.35
N SER A 306 -16.97 -7.04 2.91
CA SER A 306 -15.87 -6.58 3.76
C SER A 306 -16.06 -5.14 4.24
N VAL A 307 -16.42 -4.21 3.34
CA VAL A 307 -16.72 -2.82 3.70
C VAL A 307 -17.88 -2.74 4.69
N GLN A 308 -18.96 -3.52 4.45
CA GLN A 308 -20.11 -3.58 5.35
C GLN A 308 -19.74 -4.07 6.76
N LEU A 309 -18.92 -5.13 6.87
CA LEU A 309 -18.46 -5.66 8.15
C LEU A 309 -17.58 -4.65 8.90
N VAL A 310 -16.66 -4.01 8.20
CA VAL A 310 -15.76 -3.00 8.78
C VAL A 310 -16.52 -1.76 9.26
N LYS A 311 -17.61 -1.35 8.58
CA LYS A 311 -18.43 -0.21 8.98
C LYS A 311 -19.26 -0.47 10.25
N GLN A 312 -19.44 -1.72 10.68
CA GLN A 312 -20.28 -2.05 11.85
C GLN A 312 -19.70 -1.48 13.14
N SER A 313 -20.56 -0.92 13.98
CA SER A 313 -20.19 -0.31 15.25
C SER A 313 -19.73 -1.31 16.32
N ASN A 314 -20.06 -2.58 16.18
CA ASN A 314 -19.61 -3.68 17.04
C ASN A 314 -18.40 -4.40 16.41
N PHE A 315 -18.62 -5.31 15.46
CA PHE A 315 -17.58 -6.15 14.86
C PHE A 315 -16.39 -5.33 14.30
N GLY A 316 -16.67 -4.31 13.47
CA GLY A 316 -15.62 -3.51 12.85
C GLY A 316 -14.84 -2.68 13.87
N GLN A 317 -15.51 -2.10 14.88
CA GLN A 317 -14.88 -1.34 15.95
C GLN A 317 -13.99 -2.23 16.83
N ASP A 318 -14.52 -3.39 17.27
CA ASP A 318 -13.76 -4.33 18.09
C ASP A 318 -12.50 -4.81 17.35
N LEU A 319 -12.62 -5.08 16.05
CA LEU A 319 -11.50 -5.49 15.21
C LEU A 319 -10.41 -4.40 15.13
N ARG A 320 -10.82 -3.13 14.93
CA ARG A 320 -9.89 -1.99 14.92
C ARG A 320 -9.21 -1.77 16.27
N LEU A 321 -9.97 -1.83 17.36
CA LEU A 321 -9.42 -1.68 18.73
C LEU A 321 -8.38 -2.76 19.03
N ARG A 322 -8.68 -4.01 18.69
CA ARG A 322 -7.74 -5.11 18.85
C ARG A 322 -6.50 -4.95 17.97
N HIS A 323 -6.68 -4.48 16.73
CA HIS A 323 -5.56 -4.19 15.82
C HIS A 323 -4.59 -3.15 16.42
N GLN A 324 -5.11 -2.02 16.91
CA GLN A 324 -4.29 -0.99 17.55
C GLN A 324 -3.60 -1.53 18.81
N GLU A 325 -4.31 -2.28 19.63
CA GLU A 325 -3.76 -2.90 20.84
C GLU A 325 -2.61 -3.85 20.50
N ARG A 326 -2.73 -4.71 19.47
CA ARG A 326 -1.65 -5.60 19.02
C ARG A 326 -0.42 -4.82 18.54
N ALA A 327 -0.63 -3.73 17.81
CA ALA A 327 0.46 -2.87 17.33
C ALA A 327 1.21 -2.21 18.51
N GLU A 328 0.51 -1.66 19.47
CA GLU A 328 1.14 -1.05 20.66
C GLU A 328 1.85 -2.09 21.54
N THR A 329 1.24 -3.24 21.78
CA THR A 329 1.85 -4.35 22.53
C THR A 329 3.17 -4.77 21.89
N LEU A 330 3.21 -4.93 20.55
CA LEU A 330 4.43 -5.30 19.86
C LEU A 330 5.51 -4.23 19.98
N LYS A 331 5.17 -2.94 19.73
CA LYS A 331 6.13 -1.82 19.88
C LYS A 331 6.71 -1.76 21.28
N ASP A 332 5.88 -1.93 22.32
CA ASP A 332 6.29 -1.91 23.71
C ASP A 332 7.26 -3.06 24.04
N LYS A 333 6.95 -4.28 23.58
CA LYS A 333 7.80 -5.44 23.84
C LYS A 333 9.14 -5.34 23.10
N LEU A 334 9.15 -4.88 21.84
CA LEU A 334 10.39 -4.63 21.08
C LEU A 334 11.26 -3.56 21.76
N ALA A 335 10.66 -2.45 22.18
CA ALA A 335 11.41 -1.38 22.87
C ALA A 335 11.94 -1.83 24.24
N LYS A 336 11.16 -2.59 25.03
CA LYS A 336 11.62 -3.18 26.30
C LYS A 336 12.77 -4.15 26.12
N ALA A 337 12.84 -4.84 24.99
CA ALA A 337 13.96 -5.70 24.61
C ALA A 337 15.19 -4.91 24.11
N GLY A 338 15.14 -3.57 24.08
CA GLY A 338 16.21 -2.71 23.60
C GLY A 338 16.43 -2.79 22.10
N LEU A 339 15.40 -3.13 21.32
CA LEU A 339 15.47 -3.21 19.85
C LEU A 339 15.12 -1.86 19.22
N PRO A 340 15.72 -1.50 18.07
CA PRO A 340 15.61 -0.18 17.46
C PRO A 340 14.27 0.01 16.70
N VAL A 341 13.15 -0.04 17.42
CA VAL A 341 11.81 0.17 16.88
C VAL A 341 11.48 1.65 16.81
N LEU A 342 10.99 2.14 15.65
CA LEU A 342 10.42 3.48 15.55
C LEU A 342 9.06 3.52 16.27
N ARG A 343 8.91 4.50 17.17
CA ARG A 343 7.64 4.74 17.87
C ARG A 343 6.69 5.54 16.99
N THR A 344 5.98 4.85 16.15
CA THR A 344 4.94 5.42 15.28
C THR A 344 3.62 5.55 16.00
N GLN A 345 2.73 6.43 15.50
CA GLN A 345 1.36 6.56 15.99
C GLN A 345 0.39 5.56 15.33
N THR A 346 0.89 4.71 14.43
CA THR A 346 0.06 3.83 13.60
C THR A 346 0.38 2.36 13.85
N HIS A 347 -0.32 1.49 13.11
CA HIS A 347 -0.14 0.04 13.15
C HIS A 347 1.15 -0.44 12.46
N ILE A 348 1.83 0.42 11.73
CA ILE A 348 3.10 0.08 11.06
C ILE A 348 4.21 0.14 12.09
N VAL A 349 4.96 -0.95 12.22
CA VAL A 349 6.02 -1.12 13.21
C VAL A 349 7.35 -1.30 12.47
N PRO A 350 8.07 -0.19 12.17
CA PRO A 350 9.39 -0.27 11.53
C PRO A 350 10.44 -0.65 12.56
N LEU A 351 11.14 -1.75 12.33
CA LEU A 351 12.29 -2.18 13.10
C LEU A 351 13.55 -1.90 12.28
N MET A 352 14.36 -0.92 12.73
CA MET A 352 15.45 -0.35 11.95
C MET A 352 16.67 -1.27 11.91
N VAL A 353 17.31 -1.37 10.75
CA VAL A 353 18.54 -2.15 10.55
C VAL A 353 19.66 -1.26 10.01
N GLY A 354 19.40 -0.42 9.02
CA GLY A 354 20.34 0.57 8.48
C GLY A 354 21.39 0.04 7.50
N ASP A 355 21.30 -1.24 7.14
CA ASP A 355 22.20 -1.87 6.16
C ASP A 355 21.40 -2.91 5.32
N PRO A 356 21.50 -2.91 3.98
CA PRO A 356 20.68 -3.78 3.12
C PRO A 356 21.06 -5.26 3.23
N LEU A 357 22.32 -5.59 3.45
CA LEU A 357 22.79 -6.98 3.57
C LEU A 357 22.39 -7.55 4.93
N LEU A 358 22.56 -6.79 6.00
CA LEU A 358 22.12 -7.18 7.34
C LEU A 358 20.59 -7.31 7.41
N CYS A 359 19.85 -6.40 6.74
CA CYS A 359 18.38 -6.46 6.68
C CYS A 359 17.90 -7.75 5.99
N LYS A 360 18.54 -8.10 4.86
CA LYS A 360 18.30 -9.37 4.16
C LYS A 360 18.66 -10.56 5.03
N ALA A 361 19.85 -10.57 5.63
CA ALA A 361 20.32 -11.66 6.49
C ALA A 361 19.40 -11.87 7.71
N ALA A 362 18.93 -10.80 8.33
CA ALA A 362 17.98 -10.86 9.45
C ALA A 362 16.65 -11.50 9.02
N SER A 363 16.09 -11.06 7.88
CA SER A 363 14.87 -11.65 7.31
C SER A 363 15.02 -13.14 7.01
N ASP A 364 16.14 -13.52 6.37
CA ASP A 364 16.41 -14.92 6.01
C ASP A 364 16.56 -15.82 7.26
N ARG A 365 17.25 -15.34 8.30
CA ARG A 365 17.38 -16.09 9.56
C ARG A 365 16.05 -16.24 10.29
N LEU A 366 15.26 -15.16 10.40
CA LEU A 366 13.92 -15.22 10.98
C LEU A 366 13.05 -16.28 10.28
N LEU A 367 13.11 -16.33 8.95
CA LEU A 367 12.38 -17.31 8.18
C LEU A 367 12.93 -18.74 8.38
N ASN A 368 14.25 -18.92 8.29
CA ASN A 368 14.85 -20.24 8.23
C ASN A 368 15.01 -20.93 9.58
N GLU A 369 15.24 -20.15 10.65
CA GLU A 369 15.54 -20.69 11.99
C GLU A 369 14.34 -20.58 12.94
N HIS A 370 13.46 -19.58 12.72
CA HIS A 370 12.32 -19.30 13.61
C HIS A 370 10.94 -19.45 12.96
N ASN A 371 10.87 -19.78 11.66
CA ASN A 371 9.61 -19.85 10.89
C ASN A 371 8.80 -18.54 10.93
N ILE A 372 9.48 -17.39 10.97
CA ILE A 372 8.90 -16.05 11.01
C ILE A 372 9.18 -15.36 9.67
N TYR A 373 8.10 -14.99 8.96
CA TYR A 373 8.22 -14.35 7.66
C TYR A 373 8.00 -12.85 7.73
N ILE A 374 9.08 -12.09 7.49
CA ILE A 374 9.09 -10.62 7.40
C ILE A 374 9.97 -10.24 6.22
N GLN A 375 9.44 -9.47 5.27
CA GLN A 375 10.23 -8.97 4.14
C GLN A 375 11.17 -7.84 4.53
N PRO A 376 12.43 -7.85 4.05
CA PRO A 376 13.33 -6.72 4.21
C PRO A 376 12.87 -5.56 3.31
N ILE A 377 12.92 -4.34 3.83
CA ILE A 377 12.63 -3.12 3.09
C ILE A 377 13.94 -2.38 2.88
N ASN A 378 14.42 -2.41 1.63
CA ASN A 378 15.69 -1.84 1.20
C ASN A 378 15.46 -0.74 0.15
N TYR A 379 16.54 -0.02 -0.22
CA TYR A 379 16.53 0.90 -1.35
C TYR A 379 16.03 0.20 -2.63
N PRO A 380 15.20 0.82 -3.49
CA PRO A 380 14.79 2.23 -3.49
C PRO A 380 13.51 2.51 -2.69
N THR A 381 12.93 1.53 -1.99
CA THR A 381 11.68 1.69 -1.22
C THR A 381 11.89 2.62 -0.02
N VAL A 382 13.07 2.60 0.57
CA VAL A 382 13.53 3.53 1.60
C VAL A 382 14.93 4.05 1.23
N PRO A 383 15.36 5.22 1.74
CA PRO A 383 16.73 5.70 1.54
C PRO A 383 17.78 4.72 2.08
N ARG A 384 19.00 4.75 1.51
CA ARG A 384 20.15 3.99 2.04
C ARG A 384 20.47 4.43 3.48
N GLY A 385 20.73 3.48 4.36
CA GLY A 385 20.91 3.71 5.80
C GLY A 385 19.59 3.73 6.58
N ALA A 386 18.45 3.61 5.91
CA ALA A 386 17.13 3.55 6.51
C ALA A 386 16.44 2.19 6.26
N GLU A 387 17.20 1.17 5.92
CA GLU A 387 16.73 -0.19 5.73
C GLU A 387 16.11 -0.73 7.02
N ARG A 388 15.02 -1.49 6.88
CA ARG A 388 14.22 -1.94 8.01
C ARG A 388 13.45 -3.21 7.74
N LEU A 389 13.07 -3.91 8.80
CA LEU A 389 11.99 -4.88 8.78
C LEU A 389 10.68 -4.15 9.10
N ARG A 390 9.73 -4.15 8.15
CA ARG A 390 8.43 -3.52 8.34
C ARG A 390 7.44 -4.56 8.85
N ILE A 391 7.13 -4.47 10.15
CA ILE A 391 6.23 -5.43 10.81
C ILE A 391 4.82 -4.85 10.83
N THR A 392 3.84 -5.69 10.50
CA THR A 392 2.42 -5.32 10.47
C THR A 392 1.62 -6.36 11.25
N PRO A 393 1.49 -6.20 12.58
CA PRO A 393 0.66 -7.09 13.38
C PRO A 393 -0.81 -6.95 12.97
N THR A 394 -1.57 -8.02 13.17
CA THR A 394 -3.01 -8.08 12.89
C THR A 394 -3.76 -8.46 14.16
N PRO A 395 -5.09 -8.30 14.23
CA PRO A 395 -5.88 -8.73 15.37
C PRO A 395 -5.76 -10.23 15.72
N LEU A 396 -5.22 -11.02 14.78
CA LEU A 396 -5.09 -12.48 14.89
C LEU A 396 -3.73 -12.93 15.43
N HIS A 397 -2.77 -12.01 15.59
CA HIS A 397 -1.53 -12.29 16.30
C HIS A 397 -1.79 -12.26 17.82
N ASP A 398 -1.61 -13.39 18.47
CA ASP A 398 -1.76 -13.52 19.91
C ASP A 398 -0.48 -13.12 20.69
N ASP A 399 -0.54 -13.18 22.02
CA ASP A 399 0.58 -12.81 22.89
C ASP A 399 1.77 -13.76 22.73
N ASP A 400 1.52 -15.06 22.54
CA ASP A 400 2.56 -16.06 22.36
C ASP A 400 3.32 -15.84 21.04
N MET A 401 2.61 -15.47 19.97
CA MET A 401 3.24 -15.10 18.69
C MET A 401 4.08 -13.83 18.83
N ILE A 402 3.59 -12.81 19.53
CA ILE A 402 4.35 -11.57 19.77
C ILE A 402 5.61 -11.87 20.59
N ASP A 403 5.52 -12.67 21.65
CA ASP A 403 6.65 -13.05 22.49
C ASP A 403 7.67 -13.87 21.70
N ALA A 404 7.23 -14.82 20.89
CA ALA A 404 8.09 -15.59 20.00
C ALA A 404 8.82 -14.69 18.98
N LEU A 405 8.13 -13.71 18.40
CA LEU A 405 8.77 -12.75 17.49
C LEU A 405 9.85 -11.93 18.18
N VAL A 406 9.55 -11.37 19.36
CA VAL A 406 10.51 -10.54 20.12
C VAL A 406 11.74 -11.34 20.53
N ALA A 407 11.56 -12.59 20.96
CA ALA A 407 12.66 -13.49 21.29
C ALA A 407 13.53 -13.80 20.07
N ALA A 408 12.92 -14.20 18.96
CA ALA A 408 13.61 -14.51 17.70
C ALA A 408 14.39 -13.31 17.16
N VAL A 409 13.76 -12.12 17.12
CA VAL A 409 14.44 -10.90 16.70
C VAL A 409 15.63 -10.59 17.61
N SER A 410 15.49 -10.71 18.93
CA SER A 410 16.58 -10.44 19.87
C SER A 410 17.78 -11.37 19.65
N GLU A 411 17.54 -12.64 19.36
CA GLU A 411 18.56 -13.63 19.02
C GLU A 411 19.26 -13.29 17.69
N VAL A 412 18.48 -12.99 16.65
CA VAL A 412 19.01 -12.65 15.32
C VAL A 412 19.84 -11.37 15.37
N TRP A 413 19.40 -10.33 16.12
CA TRP A 413 20.17 -9.10 16.31
C TRP A 413 21.52 -9.35 16.99
N ALA A 414 21.52 -10.18 18.05
CA ALA A 414 22.75 -10.56 18.74
C ALA A 414 23.69 -11.37 17.85
N TYR A 415 23.16 -12.30 17.05
CA TYR A 415 23.97 -13.15 16.18
C TYR A 415 24.63 -12.37 15.03
N LEU A 416 23.88 -11.43 14.41
CA LEU A 416 24.36 -10.64 13.28
C LEU A 416 25.08 -9.35 13.71
N ASP A 417 25.22 -9.09 15.01
CA ASP A 417 25.79 -7.87 15.59
C ASP A 417 25.13 -6.58 15.02
N ILE A 418 23.79 -6.62 14.86
CA ILE A 418 23.03 -5.47 14.37
C ILE A 418 22.93 -4.43 15.48
N SER A 419 23.15 -3.15 15.15
CA SER A 419 23.03 -2.04 16.08
C SER A 419 21.64 -2.00 16.74
N ARG A 420 21.61 -1.72 18.04
CA ARG A 420 20.38 -1.47 18.81
C ARG A 420 20.03 0.01 18.92
N GLU A 421 20.86 0.88 18.38
CA GLU A 421 20.59 2.31 18.29
C GLU A 421 19.78 2.63 17.05
N LEU A 422 18.85 3.58 17.17
CA LEU A 422 18.15 4.11 16.01
C LEU A 422 19.17 4.82 15.09
N PRO A 423 19.15 4.57 13.78
CA PRO A 423 19.97 5.33 12.85
C PRO A 423 19.72 6.83 13.03
N GLY A 424 20.78 7.64 12.99
CA GLY A 424 20.62 9.09 13.02
C GLY A 424 19.68 9.55 11.89
N VAL A 425 18.96 10.64 12.10
CA VAL A 425 18.00 11.18 11.13
C VAL A 425 18.71 11.37 9.79
N ILE A 426 18.45 10.47 8.86
CA ILE A 426 18.94 10.57 7.48
C ILE A 426 17.88 11.35 6.72
N SER A 427 18.11 12.67 6.55
CA SER A 427 17.33 13.44 5.59
C SER A 427 17.52 12.80 4.20
N ALA A 428 16.43 12.36 3.59
CA ALA A 428 16.46 11.80 2.25
C ALA A 428 17.09 12.80 1.27
N PRO A 429 18.03 12.38 0.39
CA PRO A 429 18.38 13.19 -0.75
C PRO A 429 17.14 13.30 -1.63
N ALA A 430 16.79 14.53 -2.05
CA ALA A 430 15.70 14.76 -2.97
C ALA A 430 15.82 13.83 -4.17
N ALA A 431 14.77 13.07 -4.45
CA ALA A 431 14.70 12.21 -5.63
C ALA A 431 14.87 13.08 -6.88
N GLN A 432 15.93 12.78 -7.67
CA GLN A 432 16.19 13.39 -8.97
C GLN A 432 15.20 12.94 -10.02
#